data_e0197c04907f1f8e1c055c4927de91c6
#
_entry.id   e0197c04907f1f8e1c055c4927de91c6
#
_cell.length_a   1.000
_cell.length_b   1.000
_cell.length_c   1.000
_cell.angle_alpha   90.00
_cell.angle_beta   90.00
_cell.angle_gamma   90.00
#
_symmetry.space_group_name_H-M   'P 1'
#
loop_
_entity.id
_entity.type
_entity.pdbx_description
1 polymer ?
#
loop_
_entity_poly.entity_id
_entity_poly.type
_entity_poly.pdbx_seq_one_letter_code
_entity_poly.pdbx_strand_id
1 'polypeptide(L)'
;MRLIMYSKPDCHLCEGLQEKIEQIQDLNFELEVRDITTQADWFAAYQYEIPVLCRVMTPDPDSETQPKEEPLPRPSPRASVQQVQQMLQQYFPKNDSQ
;
A
#
# COMPACT_ATOMS: atom_id res chain seq x y z
N MET A 1 -5.32 -3.39 -9.92
CA MET A 1 -5.21 -2.41 -8.81
C MET A 1 -3.86 -2.56 -8.15
N ARG A 2 -3.33 -1.49 -7.64
CA ARG A 2 -2.00 -1.47 -7.06
C ARG A 2 -2.02 -0.91 -5.64
N LEU A 3 -1.30 -1.55 -4.74
CA LEU A 3 -1.06 -1.05 -3.39
C LEU A 3 0.36 -0.51 -3.33
N ILE A 4 0.50 0.75 -2.97
CA ILE A 4 1.81 1.40 -2.86
C ILE A 4 2.13 1.55 -1.39
N MET A 5 3.35 1.15 -1.00
CA MET A 5 3.84 1.41 0.34
C MET A 5 5.07 2.31 0.25
N TYR A 6 4.96 3.50 0.84
CA TYR A 6 6.11 4.41 0.95
C TYR A 6 6.90 4.04 2.19
N SER A 7 8.18 3.80 2.00
CA SER A 7 9.07 3.39 3.09
C SER A 7 10.45 3.99 2.88
N LYS A 8 11.39 3.62 3.76
CA LYS A 8 12.80 3.99 3.58
C LYS A 8 13.66 2.87 4.11
N PRO A 9 14.96 2.84 3.73
CA PRO A 9 15.89 1.86 4.28
C PRO A 9 15.93 1.94 5.81
N ASP A 10 16.14 0.81 6.45
CA ASP A 10 16.27 0.69 7.90
C ASP A 10 15.02 1.04 8.69
N CYS A 11 13.86 0.98 8.04
CA CYS A 11 12.58 1.21 8.72
C CYS A 11 11.99 -0.14 9.13
N HIS A 12 12.11 -0.50 10.40
CA HIS A 12 11.61 -1.78 10.88
C HIS A 12 10.09 -1.90 10.81
N LEU A 13 9.39 -0.79 11.04
CA LEU A 13 7.92 -0.80 10.92
C LEU A 13 7.49 -1.05 9.48
N CYS A 14 8.23 -0.49 8.54
CA CYS A 14 7.94 -0.69 7.12
C CYS A 14 8.19 -2.15 6.71
N GLU A 15 9.30 -2.71 7.17
CA GLU A 15 9.63 -4.10 6.88
C GLU A 15 8.59 -5.05 7.43
N GLY A 16 8.17 -4.82 8.67
CA GLY A 16 7.15 -5.66 9.29
C GLY A 16 5.83 -5.60 8.56
N LEU A 17 5.40 -4.42 8.15
CA LEU A 17 4.16 -4.28 7.40
C LEU A 17 4.27 -4.94 6.04
N GLN A 18 5.39 -4.75 5.36
CA GLN A 18 5.61 -5.37 4.05
C GLN A 18 5.51 -6.89 4.13
N GLU A 19 6.14 -7.48 5.14
CA GLU A 19 6.08 -8.93 5.33
C GLU A 19 4.64 -9.42 5.51
N LYS A 20 3.85 -8.69 6.27
CA LYS A 20 2.45 -9.05 6.47
C LYS A 20 1.65 -8.96 5.17
N ILE A 21 1.86 -7.89 4.43
CA ILE A 21 1.15 -7.70 3.16
C ILE A 21 1.50 -8.80 2.17
N GLU A 22 2.77 -9.19 2.12
CA GLU A 22 3.22 -10.23 1.20
C GLU A 22 2.64 -11.60 1.52
N GLN A 23 2.17 -11.81 2.74
CA GLN A 23 1.52 -13.05 3.12
C GLN A 23 0.04 -13.11 2.76
N ILE A 24 -0.54 -11.99 2.35
CA ILE A 24 -1.96 -11.94 2.00
C ILE A 24 -2.15 -12.52 0.60
N GLN A 25 -2.99 -13.54 0.49
CA GLN A 25 -3.20 -14.24 -0.77
C GLN A 25 -4.61 -14.10 -1.32
N ASP A 26 -5.54 -13.66 -0.50
CA ASP A 26 -6.95 -13.62 -0.88
C ASP A 26 -7.38 -12.32 -1.56
N LEU A 27 -6.49 -11.36 -1.67
CA LEU A 27 -6.80 -10.07 -2.27
C LEU A 27 -6.06 -9.90 -3.58
N ASN A 28 -6.71 -9.22 -4.52
CA ASN A 28 -6.18 -9.03 -5.85
C ASN A 28 -5.56 -7.64 -5.98
N PHE A 29 -4.27 -7.54 -5.71
CA PHE A 29 -3.51 -6.31 -5.90
C PHE A 29 -2.04 -6.61 -6.16
N GLU A 30 -1.35 -5.62 -6.71
CA GLU A 30 0.11 -5.67 -6.86
C GLU A 30 0.71 -4.73 -5.83
N LEU A 31 1.72 -5.20 -5.11
CA LEU A 31 2.41 -4.39 -4.13
C LEU A 31 3.61 -3.71 -4.79
N GLU A 32 3.65 -2.38 -4.65
CA GLU A 32 4.81 -1.59 -5.07
C GLU A 32 5.37 -0.89 -3.84
N VAL A 33 6.64 -1.14 -3.54
CA VAL A 33 7.32 -0.48 -2.42
C VAL A 33 8.16 0.66 -2.99
N ARG A 34 7.94 1.87 -2.47
CA ARG A 34 8.67 3.06 -2.91
C ARG A 34 9.56 3.57 -1.80
N ASP A 35 10.84 3.76 -2.13
CA ASP A 35 11.81 4.32 -1.21
C ASP A 35 11.73 5.84 -1.29
N ILE A 36 11.26 6.49 -0.23
CA ILE A 36 11.05 7.94 -0.24
C ILE A 36 12.35 8.72 -0.36
N THR A 37 13.49 8.09 -0.08
CA THR A 37 14.78 8.78 -0.22
C THR A 37 15.20 8.98 -1.67
N THR A 38 14.51 8.34 -2.61
CA THR A 38 14.82 8.47 -4.03
C THR A 38 14.13 9.65 -4.71
N GLN A 39 13.14 10.26 -4.04
CA GLN A 39 12.38 11.38 -4.58
C GLN A 39 12.17 12.42 -3.50
N ALA A 40 12.60 13.64 -3.77
CA ALA A 40 12.48 14.71 -2.78
C ALA A 40 11.02 14.97 -2.37
N ASP A 41 10.10 14.87 -3.34
CA ASP A 41 8.69 15.10 -3.07
C ASP A 41 8.13 14.07 -2.08
N TRP A 42 8.51 12.81 -2.25
CA TRP A 42 8.07 11.75 -1.35
C TRP A 42 8.66 11.94 0.04
N PHE A 43 9.95 12.28 0.10
CA PHE A 43 10.61 12.48 1.37
C PHE A 43 9.96 13.63 2.14
N ALA A 44 9.71 14.74 1.47
CA ALA A 44 9.08 15.89 2.12
C ALA A 44 7.68 15.55 2.65
N ALA A 45 6.93 14.73 1.90
CA ALA A 45 5.55 14.41 2.27
C ALA A 45 5.48 13.36 3.37
N TYR A 46 6.38 12.37 3.37
CA TYR A 46 6.16 11.15 4.15
C TYR A 46 7.25 10.80 5.16
N GLN A 47 8.31 11.60 5.28
CA GLN A 47 9.46 11.22 6.12
C GLN A 47 9.10 10.93 7.58
N TYR A 48 8.04 11.52 8.08
CA TYR A 48 7.60 11.31 9.46
C TYR A 48 6.38 10.40 9.56
N GLU A 49 5.88 9.91 8.44
CA GLU A 49 4.62 9.18 8.41
C GLU A 49 4.76 7.73 7.94
N ILE A 50 5.92 7.35 7.43
CA ILE A 50 6.12 5.99 6.92
C ILE A 50 5.91 4.95 8.01
N PRO A 51 5.39 3.77 7.66
CA PRO A 51 4.96 3.37 6.32
C PRO A 51 3.63 4.00 5.94
N VAL A 52 3.52 4.48 4.71
CA VAL A 52 2.29 5.08 4.18
C VAL A 52 1.76 4.15 3.10
N LEU A 53 0.48 3.81 3.18
CA LEU A 53 -0.18 2.97 2.19
C LEU A 53 -1.09 3.83 1.32
N CYS A 54 -1.02 3.61 0.02
CA CYS A 54 -1.89 4.26 -0.94
C CYS A 54 -2.42 3.24 -1.93
N ARG A 55 -3.65 3.46 -2.40
CA ARG A 55 -4.27 2.63 -3.41
C ARG A 55 -4.27 3.37 -4.74
N VAL A 56 -3.89 2.68 -5.81
CA VAL A 56 -4.01 3.22 -7.16
C VAL A 56 -5.01 2.37 -7.91
N MET A 57 -6.07 3.00 -8.40
CA MET A 57 -7.05 2.33 -9.23
C MET A 57 -6.62 2.44 -10.69
N THR A 58 -6.85 1.37 -11.43
CA THR A 58 -6.57 1.38 -12.86
C THR A 58 -7.46 2.42 -13.53
N PRO A 59 -6.90 3.38 -14.26
CA PRO A 59 -7.74 4.37 -14.91
C PRO A 59 -8.58 3.73 -16.01
N ASP A 60 -9.74 4.34 -16.26
CA ASP A 60 -10.57 3.97 -17.39
C ASP A 60 -9.75 4.17 -18.68
N PRO A 61 -9.71 3.17 -19.60
CA PRO A 61 -8.96 3.34 -20.85
C PRO A 61 -9.39 4.55 -21.66
N ASP A 62 -10.64 4.97 -21.51
CA ASP A 62 -11.16 6.14 -22.23
C ASP A 62 -10.93 7.43 -21.49
N SER A 63 -10.33 7.38 -20.30
CA SER A 63 -10.11 8.57 -19.48
C SER A 63 -8.69 9.10 -19.71
N GLU A 64 -8.58 10.39 -19.88
CA GLU A 64 -7.29 11.03 -19.97
C GLU A 64 -6.74 11.39 -18.59
N THR A 65 -7.50 11.09 -17.54
CA THR A 65 -7.11 11.39 -16.17
C THR A 65 -5.99 10.48 -15.73
N GLN A 66 -4.97 11.05 -15.12
CA GLN A 66 -3.89 10.24 -14.56
C GLN A 66 -4.37 9.47 -13.34
N PRO A 67 -3.79 8.29 -13.07
CA PRO A 67 -4.14 7.53 -11.88
C PRO A 67 -3.93 8.37 -10.63
N LYS A 68 -4.88 8.31 -9.72
CA LYS A 68 -4.78 9.02 -8.45
C LYS A 68 -4.43 8.03 -7.36
N GLU A 69 -3.52 8.44 -6.48
CA GLU A 69 -3.18 7.67 -5.31
C GLU A 69 -4.12 8.09 -4.18
N GLU A 70 -4.78 7.11 -3.61
CA GLU A 70 -5.70 7.33 -2.50
C GLU A 70 -5.06 6.84 -1.22
N PRO A 71 -4.81 7.73 -0.24
CA PRO A 71 -4.21 7.30 1.03
C PRO A 71 -5.15 6.35 1.77
N LEU A 72 -4.58 5.33 2.37
CA LEU A 72 -5.32 4.36 3.16
C LEU A 72 -4.93 4.48 4.64
N PRO A 73 -5.81 4.02 5.55
CA PRO A 73 -5.43 3.98 6.96
C PRO A 73 -4.20 3.11 7.17
N ARG A 74 -3.33 3.52 8.07
CA ARG A 74 -2.14 2.73 8.40
C ARG A 74 -2.51 1.72 9.49
N PRO A 75 -2.26 0.42 9.25
CA PRO A 75 -2.50 -0.57 10.29
C PRO A 75 -1.58 -0.38 11.47
N SER A 76 -2.01 -0.83 12.64
CA SER A 76 -1.15 -0.83 13.81
C SER A 76 0.08 -1.71 13.54
N PRO A 77 1.28 -1.33 14.04
CA PRO A 77 2.44 -2.22 13.93
C PRO A 77 2.22 -3.59 14.57
N ARG A 78 1.26 -3.68 15.49
CA ARG A 78 0.94 -4.94 16.17
C ARG A 78 -0.16 -5.73 15.47
N ALA A 79 -0.72 -5.20 14.39
CA ALA A 79 -1.78 -5.89 13.68
C ALA A 79 -1.25 -7.21 13.10
N SER A 80 -2.09 -8.25 13.16
CA SER A 80 -1.76 -9.52 12.53
C SER A 80 -1.95 -9.43 11.02
N VAL A 81 -1.43 -10.43 10.31
CA VAL A 81 -1.67 -10.53 8.87
C VAL A 81 -3.17 -10.50 8.58
N GLN A 82 -3.95 -11.22 9.38
CA GLN A 82 -5.40 -11.29 9.19
C GLN A 82 -6.06 -9.92 9.37
N GLN A 83 -5.62 -9.16 10.36
CA GLN A 83 -6.15 -7.81 10.59
C GLN A 83 -5.80 -6.86 9.45
N VAL A 84 -4.57 -6.94 8.95
CA VAL A 84 -4.16 -6.14 7.80
C VAL A 84 -4.99 -6.52 6.58
N GLN A 85 -5.20 -7.81 6.37
CA GLN A 85 -6.02 -8.28 5.26
C GLN A 85 -7.45 -7.76 5.36
N GLN A 86 -8.05 -7.81 6.55
CA GLN A 86 -9.41 -7.29 6.75
C GLN A 86 -9.52 -5.81 6.42
N MET A 87 -8.52 -5.04 6.78
CA MET A 87 -8.50 -3.61 6.46
C MET A 87 -8.41 -3.41 4.95
N LEU A 88 -7.51 -4.13 4.28
CA LEU A 88 -7.32 -3.99 2.84
C LEU A 88 -8.51 -4.51 2.04
N GLN A 89 -9.27 -5.46 2.57
CA GLN A 89 -10.47 -5.96 1.88
C GLN A 89 -11.49 -4.87 1.60
N GLN A 90 -11.45 -3.80 2.36
CA GLN A 90 -12.37 -2.68 2.15
C GLN A 90 -12.01 -1.88 0.90
N TYR A 91 -10.81 -2.03 0.40
CA TYR A 91 -10.30 -1.23 -0.71
C TYR A 91 -9.94 -2.05 -1.94
N PHE A 92 -9.76 -3.35 -1.80
CA PHE A 92 -9.36 -4.22 -2.90
C PHE A 92 -10.28 -5.41 -2.99
N PRO A 93 -10.60 -5.85 -4.21
CA PRO A 93 -11.46 -7.02 -4.37
C PRO A 93 -10.74 -8.28 -3.90
N LYS A 94 -11.52 -9.23 -3.39
CA LYS A 94 -10.97 -10.52 -3.03
C LYS A 94 -10.52 -11.26 -4.29
N ASN A 95 -9.45 -12.03 -4.12
CA ASN A 95 -8.96 -12.89 -5.20
C ASN A 95 -9.76 -14.19 -5.22
N ASP A 96 -11.07 -14.04 -5.36
CA ASP A 96 -12.00 -15.14 -5.36
C ASP A 96 -12.61 -15.24 -6.74
N SER A 97 -12.58 -16.41 -7.30
CA SER A 97 -13.05 -16.62 -8.66
C SER A 97 -14.55 -16.71 -8.77
N GLN A 98 -15.25 -16.59 -7.75
CA GLN A 98 -16.71 -16.60 -7.75
C GLN A 98 -17.36 -16.73 -9.09
#